data_225a409720c12a4379710743b352472e
#
_entry.id   225a409720c12a4379710743b352472e
#
_cell.length_a   1.000
_cell.length_b   1.000
_cell.length_c   1.000
_cell.angle_alpha   90.00
_cell.angle_beta   90.00
_cell.angle_gamma   90.00
#
_symmetry.space_group_name_H-M   'P 1'
#
loop_
_entity.id
_entity.type
_entity.pdbx_description
1 polymer ?
#
loop_
_entity_poly.entity_id
_entity_poly.type
_entity_poly.pdbx_seq_one_letter_code
_entity_poly.pdbx_strand_id
1 'polypeptide(L)'
;MENVEKKLREEAKGLLAEKKVDVVVGYEMGTLPLTATPCFITTPEEADRLVWNPFCVQNLAKFVHDLLSQHHEAQKRVKPEAKRKKVVGVVARGCTSRSLVIQLQEKQYGRDEIVILGVPCGGYLDGKKLAALAGGEEIREGSLSEGKIVVKTVKGEREAPLKDLLADNCLVCRFNKPVMADIQTGEVAPVAEAEKEYEPVTAFENLPSEARWAYFEKEMAKCIRCCACRNVCPSCYCRICFADQAQPRWVDIGADPSDTQLFQLMRIYHMVGRCVDCGSCTAVCPMGVD
;
A
#
# COMPACT_ATOMS: atom_id res chain seq x y z
N MET A 1 7.82 -17.17 -7.98
CA MET A 1 6.65 -16.64 -7.25
C MET A 1 5.81 -17.76 -6.66
N GLU A 2 5.48 -18.80 -7.38
CA GLU A 2 4.67 -19.95 -6.88
C GLU A 2 5.19 -20.57 -5.58
N ASN A 3 6.50 -20.73 -5.43
CA ASN A 3 7.07 -21.28 -4.20
C ASN A 3 6.88 -20.35 -2.99
N VAL A 4 6.95 -19.02 -3.20
CA VAL A 4 6.71 -18.01 -2.16
C VAL A 4 5.25 -18.04 -1.72
N GLU A 5 4.33 -18.09 -2.69
CA GLU A 5 2.89 -18.15 -2.42
C GLU A 5 2.49 -19.43 -1.68
N LYS A 6 3.01 -20.59 -2.10
CA LYS A 6 2.78 -21.85 -1.41
C LYS A 6 3.24 -21.79 0.05
N LYS A 7 4.48 -21.35 0.28
CA LYS A 7 5.03 -21.23 1.63
C LYS A 7 4.24 -20.20 2.46
N LEU A 8 3.82 -19.09 1.86
CA LEU A 8 2.98 -18.10 2.52
C LEU A 8 1.66 -18.69 3.03
N ARG A 9 0.99 -19.50 2.19
CA ARG A 9 -0.25 -20.21 2.56
C ARG A 9 -0.02 -21.20 3.69
N GLU A 10 1.05 -21.99 3.62
CA GLU A 10 1.41 -22.98 4.65
C GLU A 10 1.66 -22.30 6.01
N GLU A 11 2.44 -21.22 6.03
CA GLU A 11 2.73 -20.48 7.26
C GLU A 11 1.46 -19.81 7.83
N ALA A 12 0.61 -19.20 6.99
CA ALA A 12 -0.64 -18.63 7.42
C ALA A 12 -1.59 -19.68 8.02
N LYS A 13 -1.70 -20.87 7.41
CA LYS A 13 -2.45 -22.02 7.94
C LYS A 13 -1.95 -22.43 9.32
N GLY A 14 -0.63 -22.59 9.47
CA GLY A 14 -0.01 -22.96 10.73
C GLY A 14 -0.30 -21.95 11.85
N LEU A 15 -0.12 -20.66 11.59
CA LEU A 15 -0.37 -19.59 12.56
C LEU A 15 -1.84 -19.55 13.04
N LEU A 16 -2.80 -19.76 12.13
CA LEU A 16 -4.23 -19.77 12.46
C LEU A 16 -4.63 -21.05 13.20
N ALA A 17 -4.14 -22.22 12.76
CA ALA A 17 -4.42 -23.51 13.39
C ALA A 17 -3.90 -23.55 14.85
N GLU A 18 -2.71 -22.99 15.07
CA GLU A 18 -2.08 -22.91 16.40
C GLU A 18 -2.61 -21.73 17.23
N LYS A 19 -3.57 -20.96 16.70
CA LYS A 19 -4.13 -19.74 17.34
C LYS A 19 -3.07 -18.72 17.79
N LYS A 20 -1.96 -18.66 17.06
CA LYS A 20 -0.92 -17.63 17.26
C LYS A 20 -1.36 -16.27 16.75
N VAL A 21 -2.28 -16.25 15.79
CA VAL A 21 -2.92 -15.05 15.27
C VAL A 21 -4.43 -15.25 15.18
N ASP A 22 -5.20 -14.16 15.34
CA ASP A 22 -6.66 -14.16 15.21
C ASP A 22 -7.11 -13.93 13.77
N VAL A 23 -6.26 -13.30 12.96
CA VAL A 23 -6.51 -12.98 11.56
C VAL A 23 -5.19 -12.78 10.83
N VAL A 24 -5.11 -13.20 9.58
CA VAL A 24 -4.00 -12.86 8.67
C VAL A 24 -4.49 -11.88 7.63
N VAL A 25 -3.83 -10.71 7.56
CA VAL A 25 -4.06 -9.69 6.53
C VAL A 25 -3.12 -9.98 5.37
N GLY A 26 -3.68 -10.28 4.21
CA GLY A 26 -2.96 -10.62 3.00
C GLY A 26 -3.62 -10.05 1.76
N TYR A 27 -3.37 -10.67 0.63
CA TYR A 27 -4.02 -10.35 -0.64
C TYR A 27 -4.69 -11.58 -1.21
N GLU A 28 -5.80 -11.37 -1.90
CA GLU A 28 -6.45 -12.36 -2.76
C GLU A 28 -6.63 -11.79 -4.17
N MET A 29 -6.92 -12.63 -5.13
CA MET A 29 -7.22 -12.16 -6.48
C MET A 29 -8.47 -11.29 -6.48
N GLY A 30 -8.38 -10.15 -7.14
CA GLY A 30 -9.51 -9.26 -7.34
C GLY A 30 -10.51 -9.78 -8.37
N THR A 31 -11.63 -9.09 -8.49
CA THR A 31 -12.69 -9.43 -9.47
C THR A 31 -12.35 -8.99 -10.89
N LEU A 32 -11.44 -8.04 -11.05
CA LEU A 32 -10.96 -7.57 -12.35
C LEU A 32 -9.64 -8.26 -12.73
N PRO A 33 -9.37 -8.45 -14.02
CA PRO A 33 -8.10 -9.01 -14.48
C PRO A 33 -6.90 -8.20 -13.95
N LEU A 34 -5.80 -8.89 -13.63
CA LEU A 34 -4.53 -8.29 -13.17
C LEU A 34 -4.68 -7.42 -11.92
N THR A 35 -5.65 -7.75 -11.05
CA THR A 35 -5.85 -7.05 -9.77
C THR A 35 -5.79 -8.01 -8.60
N ALA A 36 -5.30 -7.52 -7.47
CA ALA A 36 -5.40 -8.19 -6.18
C ALA A 36 -5.94 -7.20 -5.13
N THR A 37 -6.71 -7.71 -4.19
CA THR A 37 -7.33 -6.92 -3.12
C THR A 37 -6.86 -7.41 -1.76
N PRO A 38 -6.81 -6.54 -0.74
CA PRO A 38 -6.59 -6.97 0.63
C PRO A 38 -7.67 -7.95 1.09
N CYS A 39 -7.27 -9.00 1.78
CA CYS A 39 -8.18 -9.97 2.39
C CYS A 39 -7.82 -10.22 3.85
N PHE A 40 -8.80 -10.73 4.59
CA PHE A 40 -8.71 -11.04 6.00
C PHE A 40 -9.04 -12.51 6.19
N ILE A 41 -8.04 -13.29 6.51
CA ILE A 41 -8.12 -14.74 6.67
C ILE A 41 -8.26 -15.06 8.15
N THR A 42 -9.34 -15.71 8.54
CA THR A 42 -9.68 -16.00 9.94
C THR A 42 -9.66 -17.49 10.26
N THR A 43 -9.68 -18.35 9.24
CA THR A 43 -9.57 -19.80 9.40
C THR A 43 -8.44 -20.37 8.54
N PRO A 44 -7.88 -21.52 8.94
CA PRO A 44 -6.79 -22.15 8.17
C PRO A 44 -7.18 -22.47 6.72
N GLU A 45 -8.44 -22.84 6.47
CA GLU A 45 -8.96 -23.21 5.15
C GLU A 45 -8.98 -22.02 4.19
N GLU A 46 -9.26 -20.82 4.72
CA GLU A 46 -9.28 -19.60 3.91
C GLU A 46 -7.88 -19.19 3.42
N ALA A 47 -6.80 -19.70 4.01
CA ALA A 47 -5.43 -19.32 3.64
C ALA A 47 -5.08 -19.66 2.18
N ASP A 48 -5.83 -20.60 1.55
CA ASP A 48 -5.65 -20.92 0.13
C ASP A 48 -6.05 -19.75 -0.82
N ARG A 49 -6.78 -18.76 -0.31
CA ARG A 49 -7.11 -17.53 -1.05
C ARG A 49 -5.91 -16.58 -1.19
N LEU A 50 -4.91 -16.72 -0.32
CA LEU A 50 -3.74 -15.82 -0.33
C LEU A 50 -2.97 -15.93 -1.64
N VAL A 51 -2.63 -14.78 -2.19
CA VAL A 51 -1.78 -14.64 -3.38
C VAL A 51 -0.62 -13.69 -3.13
N TRP A 52 0.48 -13.91 -3.88
CA TRP A 52 1.61 -13.00 -3.90
C TRP A 52 2.14 -12.83 -5.33
N ASN A 53 1.85 -11.69 -5.92
CA ASN A 53 2.20 -11.36 -7.30
C ASN A 53 2.31 -9.82 -7.48
N PRO A 54 2.71 -9.33 -8.66
CA PRO A 54 2.82 -7.88 -8.92
C PRO A 54 1.50 -7.10 -8.87
N PHE A 55 0.36 -7.76 -8.75
CA PHE A 55 -0.96 -7.11 -8.65
C PHE A 55 -1.29 -6.68 -7.22
N CYS A 56 -0.48 -7.10 -6.24
CA CYS A 56 -0.60 -6.74 -4.83
C CYS A 56 -0.11 -5.30 -4.60
N VAL A 57 -0.97 -4.30 -4.78
CA VAL A 57 -0.59 -2.88 -4.81
C VAL A 57 -0.59 -2.22 -3.44
N GLN A 58 -1.66 -2.37 -2.66
CA GLN A 58 -1.89 -1.60 -1.44
C GLN A 58 -0.91 -1.94 -0.32
N ASN A 59 -0.67 -0.98 0.58
CA ASN A 59 0.17 -1.21 1.76
C ASN A 59 -0.69 -1.74 2.92
N LEU A 60 -0.48 -3.00 3.29
CA LEU A 60 -1.30 -3.70 4.29
C LEU A 60 -1.16 -3.18 5.71
N ALA A 61 -0.13 -2.40 6.04
CA ALA A 61 0.02 -1.80 7.37
C ALA A 61 -1.16 -0.89 7.75
N LYS A 62 -1.86 -0.31 6.76
CA LYS A 62 -3.10 0.45 6.99
C LYS A 62 -4.18 -0.42 7.64
N PHE A 63 -4.39 -1.61 7.13
CA PHE A 63 -5.42 -2.53 7.62
C PHE A 63 -5.07 -3.13 8.98
N VAL A 64 -3.78 -3.37 9.25
CA VAL A 64 -3.32 -3.78 10.59
C VAL A 64 -3.66 -2.72 11.63
N HIS A 65 -3.33 -1.46 11.34
CA HIS A 65 -3.66 -0.34 12.22
C HIS A 65 -5.16 -0.25 12.47
N ASP A 66 -5.98 -0.33 11.42
CA ASP A 66 -7.44 -0.19 11.54
C ASP A 66 -8.05 -1.31 12.39
N LEU A 67 -7.62 -2.56 12.19
CA LEU A 67 -8.08 -3.71 12.96
C LEU A 67 -7.71 -3.59 14.44
N LEU A 68 -6.47 -3.23 14.76
CA LEU A 68 -6.00 -3.10 16.14
C LEU A 68 -6.61 -1.88 16.82
N SER A 69 -6.69 -0.74 16.13
CA SER A 69 -7.33 0.46 16.66
C SER A 69 -8.80 0.24 17.00
N GLN A 70 -9.56 -0.40 16.12
CA GLN A 70 -10.96 -0.78 16.38
C GLN A 70 -11.07 -1.74 17.57
N HIS A 71 -10.17 -2.73 17.63
CA HIS A 71 -10.13 -3.66 18.75
C HIS A 71 -9.84 -2.93 20.07
N HIS A 72 -8.83 -2.07 20.13
CA HIS A 72 -8.47 -1.30 21.31
C HIS A 72 -9.64 -0.41 21.79
N GLU A 73 -10.34 0.25 20.88
CA GLU A 73 -11.53 1.04 21.24
C GLU A 73 -12.65 0.17 21.81
N ALA A 74 -12.89 -0.99 21.22
CA ALA A 74 -13.89 -1.94 21.76
C ALA A 74 -13.50 -2.43 23.16
N GLN A 75 -12.22 -2.73 23.39
CA GLN A 75 -11.71 -3.20 24.68
C GLN A 75 -11.77 -2.15 25.81
N LYS A 76 -11.91 -0.87 25.51
CA LYS A 76 -12.10 0.18 26.55
C LYS A 76 -13.41 0.01 27.33
N ARG A 77 -14.42 -0.60 26.72
CA ARG A 77 -15.74 -0.83 27.32
C ARG A 77 -15.85 -2.20 28.00
N VAL A 78 -14.82 -3.03 27.89
CA VAL A 78 -14.79 -4.38 28.46
C VAL A 78 -14.17 -4.34 29.86
N LYS A 79 -14.75 -5.10 30.81
CA LYS A 79 -14.18 -5.22 32.16
C LYS A 79 -12.76 -5.78 32.11
N PRO A 80 -11.85 -5.34 33.00
CA PRO A 80 -10.44 -5.72 32.94
C PRO A 80 -10.19 -7.24 32.84
N GLU A 81 -10.94 -8.03 33.58
CA GLU A 81 -10.85 -9.50 33.64
C GLU A 81 -11.32 -10.21 32.37
N ALA A 82 -12.11 -9.53 31.55
CA ALA A 82 -12.62 -10.05 30.28
C ALA A 82 -11.91 -9.51 29.03
N LYS A 83 -10.92 -8.63 29.23
CA LYS A 83 -10.14 -8.08 28.11
C LYS A 83 -9.37 -9.18 27.39
N ARG A 84 -9.43 -9.14 26.06
CA ARG A 84 -8.69 -10.05 25.19
C ARG A 84 -7.71 -9.26 24.33
N LYS A 85 -6.54 -9.83 24.15
CA LYS A 85 -5.58 -9.35 23.18
C LYS A 85 -5.97 -9.86 21.79
N LYS A 86 -5.73 -9.06 20.78
CA LYS A 86 -5.85 -9.47 19.37
C LYS A 86 -4.46 -9.49 18.74
N VAL A 87 -4.13 -10.57 18.06
CA VAL A 87 -2.87 -10.70 17.32
C VAL A 87 -3.17 -10.78 15.83
N VAL A 88 -2.55 -9.91 15.05
CA VAL A 88 -2.75 -9.81 13.59
C VAL A 88 -1.52 -10.32 12.86
N GLY A 89 -1.67 -11.38 12.07
CA GLY A 89 -0.70 -11.77 11.06
C GLY A 89 -0.76 -10.82 9.88
N VAL A 90 0.36 -10.46 9.28
CA VAL A 90 0.36 -9.57 8.12
C VAL A 90 1.41 -9.97 7.10
N VAL A 91 0.99 -10.06 5.84
CA VAL A 91 1.89 -10.25 4.70
C VAL A 91 2.61 -8.94 4.42
N ALA A 92 3.93 -8.92 4.59
CA ALA A 92 4.70 -7.69 4.52
C ALA A 92 5.87 -7.78 3.53
N ARG A 93 5.88 -6.87 2.57
CA ARG A 93 7.03 -6.51 1.74
C ARG A 93 7.81 -5.36 2.37
N GLY A 94 8.90 -4.94 1.74
CA GLY A 94 9.79 -3.89 2.28
C GLY A 94 9.06 -2.63 2.75
N CYS A 95 8.26 -2.01 1.90
CA CYS A 95 7.51 -0.80 2.25
C CYS A 95 6.43 -1.05 3.33
N THR A 96 5.76 -2.22 3.34
CA THR A 96 4.80 -2.58 4.38
C THR A 96 5.49 -2.72 5.73
N SER A 97 6.60 -3.46 5.80
CA SER A 97 7.34 -3.64 7.06
C SER A 97 7.91 -2.31 7.60
N ARG A 98 8.36 -1.40 6.74
CA ARG A 98 8.78 -0.04 7.13
C ARG A 98 7.63 0.76 7.74
N SER A 99 6.43 0.67 7.16
CA SER A 99 5.23 1.31 7.73
C SER A 99 4.85 0.72 9.09
N LEU A 100 4.95 -0.60 9.27
CA LEU A 100 4.73 -1.24 10.57
C LEU A 100 5.73 -0.76 11.62
N VAL A 101 7.01 -0.60 11.25
CA VAL A 101 8.04 -0.06 12.16
C VAL A 101 7.66 1.35 12.63
N ILE A 102 7.20 2.23 11.72
CA ILE A 102 6.76 3.59 12.07
C ILE A 102 5.58 3.53 13.04
N GLN A 103 4.57 2.72 12.76
CA GLN A 103 3.40 2.57 13.62
C GLN A 103 3.77 2.05 15.02
N LEU A 104 4.75 1.14 15.12
CA LEU A 104 5.29 0.67 16.40
C LEU A 104 6.05 1.76 17.14
N GLN A 105 6.92 2.53 16.47
CA GLN A 105 7.63 3.66 17.04
C GLN A 105 6.69 4.73 17.58
N GLU A 106 5.58 4.95 16.88
CA GLU A 106 4.53 5.89 17.29
C GLU A 106 3.50 5.25 18.27
N LYS A 107 3.77 4.05 18.75
CA LYS A 107 2.98 3.34 19.78
C LYS A 107 1.49 3.20 19.41
N GLN A 108 1.22 2.97 18.13
CA GLN A 108 -0.15 2.74 17.68
C GLN A 108 -0.69 1.39 18.20
N TYR A 109 0.20 0.43 18.39
CA TYR A 109 -0.07 -0.89 18.98
C TYR A 109 1.25 -1.52 19.48
N GLY A 110 1.15 -2.63 20.22
CA GLY A 110 2.30 -3.37 20.74
C GLY A 110 2.94 -4.28 19.70
N ARG A 111 4.26 -4.51 19.80
CA ARG A 111 4.97 -5.45 18.92
C ARG A 111 4.44 -6.87 19.02
N ASP A 112 3.96 -7.23 20.17
CA ASP A 112 3.37 -8.53 20.51
C ASP A 112 1.93 -8.71 20.03
N GLU A 113 1.37 -7.70 19.35
CA GLU A 113 0.04 -7.74 18.70
C GLU A 113 0.13 -8.02 17.20
N ILE A 114 1.34 -8.17 16.65
CA ILE A 114 1.54 -8.47 15.23
C ILE A 114 2.51 -9.62 14.99
N VAL A 115 2.25 -10.41 13.94
CA VAL A 115 3.16 -11.42 13.39
C VAL A 115 3.37 -11.11 11.92
N ILE A 116 4.63 -10.94 11.51
CA ILE A 116 4.99 -10.45 10.18
C ILE A 116 5.48 -11.61 9.31
N LEU A 117 4.67 -11.94 8.29
CA LEU A 117 5.03 -12.87 7.22
C LEU A 117 5.73 -12.09 6.12
N GLY A 118 7.04 -12.13 6.12
CA GLY A 118 7.88 -11.41 5.17
C GLY A 118 7.91 -12.08 3.80
N VAL A 119 7.69 -11.29 2.75
CA VAL A 119 7.71 -11.73 1.36
C VAL A 119 8.73 -10.93 0.55
N PRO A 120 9.45 -11.55 -0.42
CA PRO A 120 10.29 -10.82 -1.36
C PRO A 120 9.41 -9.97 -2.29
N CYS A 121 9.93 -8.81 -2.73
CA CYS A 121 9.19 -7.89 -3.57
C CYS A 121 9.99 -7.45 -4.79
N GLY A 122 9.44 -7.63 -5.98
CA GLY A 122 9.99 -7.11 -7.25
C GLY A 122 9.26 -5.87 -7.77
N GLY A 123 8.42 -5.21 -6.95
CA GLY A 123 7.57 -4.10 -7.37
C GLY A 123 6.13 -4.52 -7.63
N TYR A 124 5.27 -3.54 -7.90
CA TYR A 124 3.86 -3.77 -8.26
C TYR A 124 3.50 -3.02 -9.54
N LEU A 125 2.44 -3.50 -10.21
CA LEU A 125 1.93 -2.91 -11.45
C LEU A 125 1.34 -1.52 -11.22
N ASP A 126 1.71 -0.58 -12.09
CA ASP A 126 1.05 0.72 -12.20
C ASP A 126 -0.21 0.60 -13.06
N GLY A 127 -1.38 0.87 -12.46
CA GLY A 127 -2.66 0.80 -13.15
C GLY A 127 -2.78 1.78 -14.33
N LYS A 128 -2.10 2.93 -14.29
CA LYS A 128 -2.09 3.91 -15.38
C LYS A 128 -1.28 3.39 -16.58
N LYS A 129 -0.10 2.81 -16.33
CA LYS A 129 0.73 2.18 -17.37
C LYS A 129 -0.01 0.99 -17.99
N LEU A 130 -0.71 0.21 -17.14
CA LEU A 130 -1.54 -0.91 -17.62
C LEU A 130 -2.70 -0.42 -18.50
N ALA A 131 -3.40 0.64 -18.09
CA ALA A 131 -4.47 1.25 -18.89
C ALA A 131 -3.94 1.83 -20.21
N ALA A 132 -2.75 2.43 -20.19
CA ALA A 132 -2.08 2.91 -21.40
C ALA A 132 -1.71 1.75 -22.36
N LEU A 133 -1.21 0.63 -21.84
CA LEU A 133 -0.97 -0.59 -22.62
C LEU A 133 -2.26 -1.09 -23.26
N ALA A 134 -3.38 -1.10 -22.51
CA ALA A 134 -4.70 -1.45 -23.04
C ALA A 134 -5.25 -0.43 -24.05
N GLY A 135 -4.63 0.75 -24.17
CA GLY A 135 -5.09 1.83 -25.06
C GLY A 135 -6.41 2.46 -24.62
N GLY A 136 -6.67 2.49 -23.30
CA GLY A 136 -7.92 2.98 -22.71
C GLY A 136 -9.12 2.04 -22.87
N GLU A 137 -8.89 0.84 -23.42
CA GLU A 137 -9.93 -0.18 -23.58
C GLU A 137 -10.11 -1.00 -22.29
N GLU A 138 -11.28 -1.58 -22.12
CA GLU A 138 -11.52 -2.53 -21.02
C GLU A 138 -10.68 -3.80 -21.19
N ILE A 139 -9.94 -4.15 -20.15
CA ILE A 139 -9.17 -5.40 -20.10
C ILE A 139 -10.13 -6.52 -19.73
N ARG A 140 -10.35 -7.47 -20.63
CA ARG A 140 -11.21 -8.65 -20.41
C ARG A 140 -10.46 -9.80 -19.77
N GLU A 141 -9.23 -10.00 -20.20
CA GLU A 141 -8.33 -11.03 -19.68
C GLU A 141 -6.93 -10.45 -19.54
N GLY A 142 -6.18 -10.97 -18.58
CA GLY A 142 -4.79 -10.58 -18.39
C GLY A 142 -4.01 -11.70 -17.73
N SER A 143 -2.74 -11.83 -18.12
CA SER A 143 -1.84 -12.82 -17.55
C SER A 143 -0.42 -12.27 -17.41
N LEU A 144 0.34 -12.88 -16.50
CA LEU A 144 1.78 -12.68 -16.36
C LEU A 144 2.47 -13.99 -16.79
N SER A 145 3.21 -13.94 -17.88
CA SER A 145 3.97 -15.08 -18.39
C SER A 145 5.35 -14.63 -18.83
N GLU A 146 6.39 -15.38 -18.47
CA GLU A 146 7.79 -15.15 -18.89
C GLU A 146 8.28 -13.72 -18.68
N GLY A 147 7.82 -13.05 -17.59
CA GLY A 147 8.20 -11.66 -17.28
C GLY A 147 7.51 -10.59 -18.12
N LYS A 148 6.48 -10.96 -18.88
CA LYS A 148 5.62 -10.06 -19.65
C LYS A 148 4.20 -10.07 -19.11
N ILE A 149 3.56 -8.93 -19.18
CA ILE A 149 2.11 -8.79 -18.99
C ILE A 149 1.46 -8.84 -20.37
N VAL A 150 0.48 -9.71 -20.49
CA VAL A 150 -0.38 -9.83 -21.67
C VAL A 150 -1.77 -9.37 -21.28
N VAL A 151 -2.36 -8.47 -22.07
CA VAL A 151 -3.73 -7.97 -21.90
C VAL A 151 -4.53 -8.24 -23.15
N LYS A 152 -5.76 -8.74 -22.97
CA LYS A 152 -6.74 -8.90 -24.05
C LYS A 152 -7.88 -7.90 -23.89
N THR A 153 -8.15 -7.16 -24.94
CA THR A 153 -9.23 -6.19 -25.04
C THR A 153 -10.16 -6.55 -26.19
N VAL A 154 -11.22 -5.80 -26.39
CA VAL A 154 -12.10 -5.99 -27.60
C VAL A 154 -11.38 -5.74 -28.91
N LYS A 155 -10.29 -4.96 -28.92
CA LYS A 155 -9.52 -4.61 -30.12
C LYS A 155 -8.33 -5.54 -30.38
N GLY A 156 -8.11 -6.53 -29.51
CA GLY A 156 -7.02 -7.50 -29.67
C GLY A 156 -6.15 -7.63 -28.43
N GLU A 157 -5.04 -8.32 -28.62
CA GLU A 157 -4.06 -8.62 -27.58
C GLU A 157 -2.87 -7.66 -27.67
N ARG A 158 -2.34 -7.26 -26.51
CA ARG A 158 -1.13 -6.44 -26.39
C ARG A 158 -0.28 -6.97 -25.26
N GLU A 159 1.04 -6.83 -25.38
CA GLU A 159 1.98 -7.26 -24.37
C GLU A 159 3.04 -6.19 -24.08
N ALA A 160 3.58 -6.20 -22.87
CA ALA A 160 4.75 -5.42 -22.49
C ALA A 160 5.56 -6.14 -21.41
N PRO A 161 6.88 -5.91 -21.34
CA PRO A 161 7.68 -6.38 -20.22
C PRO A 161 7.15 -5.87 -18.88
N LEU A 162 7.10 -6.74 -17.87
CA LEU A 162 6.63 -6.37 -16.53
C LEU A 162 7.36 -5.13 -15.97
N LYS A 163 8.67 -5.05 -16.19
CA LYS A 163 9.50 -3.93 -15.71
C LYS A 163 9.03 -2.56 -16.20
N ASP A 164 8.48 -2.48 -17.42
CA ASP A 164 8.05 -1.23 -18.04
C ASP A 164 6.68 -0.78 -17.48
N LEU A 165 5.97 -1.70 -16.84
CA LEU A 165 4.65 -1.49 -16.23
C LEU A 165 4.70 -1.34 -14.70
N LEU A 166 5.88 -1.44 -14.07
CA LEU A 166 6.02 -1.23 -12.63
C LEU A 166 5.82 0.24 -12.28
N ALA A 167 5.32 0.48 -11.06
CA ALA A 167 5.21 1.83 -10.50
C ALA A 167 6.61 2.47 -10.38
N ASP A 168 6.70 3.78 -10.63
CA ASP A 168 7.97 4.51 -10.71
C ASP A 168 8.76 4.46 -9.39
N ASN A 169 8.09 4.56 -8.26
CA ASN A 169 8.70 4.39 -6.93
C ASN A 169 9.25 2.97 -6.71
N CYS A 170 8.74 1.95 -7.42
CA CYS A 170 9.27 0.59 -7.34
C CYS A 170 10.55 0.41 -8.16
N LEU A 171 10.72 1.15 -9.26
CA LEU A 171 11.91 1.08 -10.13
C LEU A 171 13.16 1.57 -9.42
N VAL A 172 13.02 2.49 -8.48
CA VAL A 172 14.13 3.06 -7.70
C VAL A 172 14.19 2.53 -6.25
N CYS A 173 13.30 1.59 -5.89
CA CYS A 173 13.18 1.09 -4.52
C CYS A 173 14.30 0.11 -4.17
N ARG A 174 15.05 0.39 -3.08
CA ARG A 174 16.09 -0.51 -2.54
C ARG A 174 15.60 -1.49 -1.47
N PHE A 175 14.31 -1.46 -1.11
CA PHE A 175 13.73 -2.28 -0.05
C PHE A 175 12.91 -3.44 -0.64
N ASN A 176 13.59 -4.35 -1.34
CA ASN A 176 12.96 -5.52 -1.95
C ASN A 176 12.68 -6.67 -0.95
N LYS A 177 13.09 -6.50 0.31
CA LYS A 177 12.80 -7.41 1.43
C LYS A 177 12.29 -6.63 2.63
N PRO A 178 11.51 -7.28 3.52
CA PRO A 178 11.11 -6.68 4.78
C PRO A 178 12.33 -6.28 5.64
N VAL A 179 12.25 -5.12 6.30
CA VAL A 179 13.24 -4.70 7.30
C VAL A 179 13.01 -5.37 8.65
N MET A 180 11.80 -5.91 8.85
CA MET A 180 11.39 -6.68 10.02
C MET A 180 10.44 -7.79 9.56
N ALA A 181 10.70 -9.04 9.94
CA ALA A 181 9.83 -10.18 9.70
C ALA A 181 10.02 -11.22 10.81
N ASP A 182 8.95 -11.91 11.19
CA ASP A 182 8.99 -13.07 12.10
C ASP A 182 9.20 -14.36 11.31
N ILE A 183 8.61 -14.44 10.13
CA ILE A 183 8.69 -15.58 9.21
C ILE A 183 9.05 -15.06 7.83
N GLN A 184 10.09 -15.63 7.20
CA GLN A 184 10.48 -15.27 5.83
C GLN A 184 10.03 -16.36 4.85
N THR A 185 9.21 -16.00 3.86
CA THR A 185 8.60 -16.98 2.95
C THR A 185 9.39 -17.22 1.67
N GLY A 186 10.43 -16.45 1.40
CA GLY A 186 11.25 -16.65 0.21
C GLY A 186 12.59 -15.92 0.28
N GLU A 187 13.50 -16.32 -0.60
CA GLU A 187 14.77 -15.62 -0.79
C GLU A 187 14.57 -14.37 -1.64
N VAL A 188 15.38 -13.38 -1.38
CA VAL A 188 15.33 -12.09 -2.05
C VAL A 188 16.61 -11.93 -2.86
N ALA A 189 16.46 -11.74 -4.17
CA ALA A 189 17.59 -11.33 -5.01
C ALA A 189 18.15 -10.00 -4.51
N PRO A 190 19.48 -9.81 -4.51
CA PRO A 190 20.07 -8.52 -4.21
C PRO A 190 19.48 -7.42 -5.10
N VAL A 191 19.21 -6.25 -4.53
CA VAL A 191 18.86 -5.08 -5.34
C VAL A 191 20.13 -4.65 -6.07
N ALA A 192 20.06 -4.53 -7.39
CA ALA A 192 21.10 -3.86 -8.14
C ALA A 192 21.16 -2.39 -7.67
N GLU A 193 22.31 -2.01 -7.21
CA GLU A 193 22.78 -0.71 -6.75
C GLU A 193 21.77 0.43 -6.54
N ALA A 194 21.73 0.90 -5.30
CA ALA A 194 20.86 1.96 -4.78
C ALA A 194 21.21 3.39 -5.28
N GLU A 195 22.00 3.54 -6.33
CA GLU A 195 22.45 4.85 -6.81
C GLU A 195 21.34 5.74 -7.35
N LYS A 196 20.19 5.15 -7.71
CA LYS A 196 19.08 5.88 -8.35
C LYS A 196 17.91 6.22 -7.42
N GLU A 197 17.95 5.82 -6.16
CA GLU A 197 16.79 5.99 -5.24
C GLU A 197 16.33 7.45 -5.14
N TYR A 198 17.26 8.38 -5.11
CA TYR A 198 16.96 9.81 -4.95
C TYR A 198 17.09 10.62 -6.25
N GLU A 199 17.36 9.97 -7.37
CA GLU A 199 17.54 10.66 -8.65
C GLU A 199 16.33 11.53 -9.03
N PRO A 200 15.07 11.04 -8.97
CA PRO A 200 13.90 11.86 -9.26
C PRO A 200 13.73 13.04 -8.27
N VAL A 201 14.05 12.81 -6.99
CA VAL A 201 13.96 13.86 -5.95
C VAL A 201 15.02 14.92 -6.21
N THR A 202 16.27 14.53 -6.45
CA THR A 202 17.38 15.44 -6.76
C THR A 202 17.08 16.25 -8.01
N ALA A 203 16.54 15.62 -9.05
CA ALA A 203 16.16 16.31 -10.28
C ALA A 203 15.08 17.37 -10.01
N PHE A 204 14.08 17.05 -9.18
CA PHE A 204 13.03 17.99 -8.79
C PHE A 204 13.58 19.14 -7.92
N GLU A 205 14.45 18.84 -6.94
CA GLU A 205 15.07 19.82 -6.06
C GLU A 205 15.94 20.82 -6.82
N ASN A 206 16.56 20.41 -7.94
CA ASN A 206 17.37 21.26 -8.80
C ASN A 206 16.54 22.20 -9.69
N LEU A 207 15.21 22.06 -9.74
CA LEU A 207 14.35 23.01 -10.46
C LEU A 207 14.28 24.34 -9.71
N PRO A 208 14.14 25.48 -10.42
CA PRO A 208 13.81 26.75 -9.81
C PRO A 208 12.52 26.68 -8.96
N SER A 209 12.40 27.54 -7.94
CA SER A 209 11.24 27.55 -7.05
C SER A 209 9.93 27.74 -7.80
N GLU A 210 9.93 28.60 -8.82
CA GLU A 210 8.77 28.86 -9.68
C GLU A 210 8.33 27.61 -10.46
N ALA A 211 9.29 26.83 -10.95
CA ALA A 211 8.99 25.60 -11.68
C ALA A 211 8.44 24.51 -10.73
N ARG A 212 8.99 24.40 -9.51
CA ARG A 212 8.47 23.48 -8.48
C ARG A 212 7.05 23.85 -8.06
N TRP A 213 6.79 25.16 -7.89
CA TRP A 213 5.46 25.65 -7.57
C TRP A 213 4.46 25.41 -8.70
N ALA A 214 4.83 25.69 -9.95
CA ALA A 214 4.00 25.42 -11.12
C ALA A 214 3.66 23.94 -11.26
N TYR A 215 4.61 23.06 -10.96
CA TYR A 215 4.35 21.61 -10.91
C TYR A 215 3.30 21.28 -9.84
N PHE A 216 3.46 21.79 -8.62
CA PHE A 216 2.50 21.59 -7.54
C PHE A 216 1.09 22.08 -7.92
N GLU A 217 0.97 23.30 -8.46
CA GLU A 217 -0.31 23.86 -8.90
C GLU A 217 -0.97 22.98 -9.97
N LYS A 218 -0.19 22.54 -10.96
CA LYS A 218 -0.67 21.66 -12.03
C LYS A 218 -1.21 20.32 -11.47
N GLU A 219 -0.51 19.73 -10.50
CA GLU A 219 -0.96 18.48 -9.89
C GLU A 219 -2.20 18.72 -9.01
N MET A 220 -2.22 19.81 -8.25
CA MET A 220 -3.38 20.13 -7.40
C MET A 220 -4.63 20.51 -8.19
N ALA A 221 -4.48 21.06 -9.38
CA ALA A 221 -5.62 21.34 -10.27
C ALA A 221 -6.38 20.08 -10.71
N LYS A 222 -5.73 18.90 -10.68
CA LYS A 222 -6.39 17.61 -10.94
C LYS A 222 -7.21 17.12 -9.73
N CYS A 223 -6.92 17.60 -8.53
CA CYS A 223 -7.40 17.01 -7.29
C CYS A 223 -8.87 17.37 -7.02
N ILE A 224 -9.73 16.36 -6.91
CA ILE A 224 -11.15 16.50 -6.54
C ILE A 224 -11.42 16.34 -5.04
N ARG A 225 -10.38 16.28 -4.20
CA ARG A 225 -10.46 16.12 -2.74
C ARG A 225 -11.29 14.89 -2.29
N CYS A 226 -11.26 13.79 -3.04
CA CYS A 226 -11.96 12.55 -2.70
C CYS A 226 -11.39 11.84 -1.45
N CYS A 227 -10.27 12.27 -0.93
CA CYS A 227 -9.57 11.72 0.23
C CYS A 227 -9.08 10.25 0.09
N ALA A 228 -9.15 9.63 -1.09
CA ALA A 228 -8.68 8.27 -1.30
C ALA A 228 -7.20 8.10 -0.88
N CYS A 229 -6.35 9.06 -1.23
CA CYS A 229 -4.94 9.09 -0.84
C CYS A 229 -4.72 9.15 0.68
N ARG A 230 -5.61 9.84 1.42
CA ARG A 230 -5.62 9.87 2.88
C ARG A 230 -6.03 8.52 3.46
N ASN A 231 -7.08 7.94 2.92
CA ASN A 231 -7.68 6.72 3.46
C ASN A 231 -6.81 5.48 3.24
N VAL A 232 -6.00 5.44 2.18
CA VAL A 232 -5.10 4.31 1.88
C VAL A 232 -3.73 4.42 2.56
N CYS A 233 -3.35 5.61 3.02
CA CYS A 233 -2.02 5.85 3.57
C CYS A 233 -1.84 5.16 4.94
N PRO A 234 -0.83 4.29 5.12
CA PRO A 234 -0.58 3.60 6.38
C PRO A 234 -0.12 4.51 7.52
N SER A 235 0.32 5.73 7.19
CA SER A 235 0.75 6.74 8.18
C SER A 235 -0.34 7.79 8.48
N CYS A 236 -1.55 7.64 7.89
CA CYS A 236 -2.66 8.57 8.11
C CYS A 236 -3.72 7.91 9.01
N TYR A 237 -3.53 8.00 10.32
CA TYR A 237 -4.35 7.35 11.33
C TYR A 237 -4.89 8.28 12.44
N CYS A 238 -4.98 9.58 12.16
CA CYS A 238 -5.66 10.52 13.06
C CYS A 238 -7.12 10.11 13.24
N ARG A 239 -7.62 10.10 14.49
CA ARG A 239 -9.02 9.80 14.80
C ARG A 239 -9.97 10.80 14.16
N ILE A 240 -9.59 12.08 14.19
CA ILE A 240 -10.27 13.18 13.52
C ILE A 240 -9.20 13.92 12.72
N CYS A 241 -9.37 13.98 11.40
CA CYS A 241 -8.48 14.75 10.55
C CYS A 241 -8.76 16.25 10.70
N PHE A 242 -7.72 17.07 10.62
CA PHE A 242 -7.90 18.54 10.63
C PHE A 242 -8.85 19.01 9.52
N ALA A 243 -8.85 18.33 8.38
CA ALA A 243 -9.74 18.65 7.25
C ALA A 243 -11.22 18.29 7.50
N ASP A 244 -11.50 17.44 8.51
CA ASP A 244 -12.86 17.02 8.86
C ASP A 244 -13.42 17.84 10.06
N GLN A 245 -12.60 18.72 10.66
CA GLN A 245 -13.02 19.56 11.76
C GLN A 245 -13.98 20.66 11.26
N ALA A 246 -15.11 20.79 11.98
CA ALA A 246 -16.14 21.78 11.64
C ALA A 246 -16.10 23.03 12.55
N GLN A 247 -15.44 22.94 13.73
CA GLN A 247 -15.40 24.02 14.72
C GLN A 247 -14.02 24.07 15.42
N PRO A 248 -13.10 24.97 15.01
CA PRO A 248 -13.18 25.78 13.79
C PRO A 248 -12.96 24.95 12.54
N ARG A 249 -13.50 25.41 11.43
CA ARG A 249 -13.22 24.82 10.13
C ARG A 249 -11.89 25.37 9.60
N TRP A 250 -10.90 24.49 9.45
CA TRP A 250 -9.56 24.86 8.97
C TRP A 250 -9.45 24.86 7.44
N VAL A 251 -10.22 23.99 6.79
CA VAL A 251 -10.27 23.84 5.33
C VAL A 251 -11.72 23.77 4.92
N ASP A 252 -12.14 24.58 3.97
CA ASP A 252 -13.52 24.51 3.48
C ASP A 252 -13.75 23.25 2.62
N ILE A 253 -15.00 22.84 2.50
CA ILE A 253 -15.43 21.70 1.66
C ILE A 253 -15.66 22.11 0.22
N GLY A 254 -15.51 23.40 -0.10
CA GLY A 254 -15.65 23.96 -1.44
C GLY A 254 -14.64 23.38 -2.45
N ALA A 255 -14.86 23.69 -3.72
CA ALA A 255 -13.97 23.33 -4.82
C ALA A 255 -12.90 24.40 -5.09
N ASP A 256 -12.72 25.35 -4.19
CA ASP A 256 -11.73 26.41 -4.34
C ASP A 256 -10.31 25.83 -4.43
N PRO A 257 -9.49 26.25 -5.41
CA PRO A 257 -8.12 25.77 -5.55
C PRO A 257 -7.26 25.99 -4.31
N SER A 258 -7.45 27.10 -3.59
CA SER A 258 -6.67 27.41 -2.37
C SER A 258 -6.95 26.42 -1.25
N ASP A 259 -8.20 25.99 -1.05
CA ASP A 259 -8.55 24.95 -0.08
C ASP A 259 -7.94 23.60 -0.44
N THR A 260 -7.91 23.28 -1.73
CA THR A 260 -7.31 22.05 -2.23
C THR A 260 -5.79 22.05 -2.01
N GLN A 261 -5.15 23.17 -2.32
CA GLN A 261 -3.71 23.36 -2.10
C GLN A 261 -3.37 23.28 -0.61
N LEU A 262 -4.11 24.00 0.25
CA LEU A 262 -3.92 23.95 1.71
C LEU A 262 -4.09 22.55 2.26
N PHE A 263 -5.15 21.83 1.87
CA PHE A 263 -5.38 20.45 2.28
C PHE A 263 -4.19 19.54 1.93
N GLN A 264 -3.68 19.63 0.71
CA GLN A 264 -2.59 18.76 0.26
C GLN A 264 -1.24 19.17 0.88
N LEU A 265 -0.95 20.45 1.00
CA LEU A 265 0.25 20.94 1.70
C LEU A 265 0.29 20.46 3.15
N MET A 266 -0.80 20.62 3.90
CA MET A 266 -0.88 20.16 5.28
C MET A 266 -0.77 18.64 5.37
N ARG A 267 -1.36 17.91 4.42
CA ARG A 267 -1.23 16.47 4.36
C ARG A 267 0.20 16.03 4.09
N ILE A 268 0.90 16.65 3.14
CA ILE A 268 2.32 16.41 2.86
C ILE A 268 3.15 16.69 4.11
N TYR A 269 2.94 17.84 4.75
CA TYR A 269 3.63 18.22 5.98
C TYR A 269 3.46 17.17 7.10
N HIS A 270 2.24 16.64 7.30
CA HIS A 270 1.99 15.59 8.29
C HIS A 270 2.67 14.26 7.95
N MET A 271 3.02 14.02 6.67
CA MET A 271 3.68 12.81 6.22
C MET A 271 5.21 12.92 6.19
N VAL A 272 5.78 14.11 6.30
CA VAL A 272 7.23 14.31 6.38
C VAL A 272 7.81 13.48 7.54
N GLY A 273 8.86 12.72 7.28
CA GLY A 273 9.48 11.81 8.25
C GLY A 273 8.74 10.49 8.50
N ARG A 274 7.53 10.32 7.96
CA ARG A 274 6.71 9.10 8.09
C ARG A 274 6.47 8.38 6.77
N CYS A 275 6.63 9.07 5.65
CA CYS A 275 6.44 8.49 4.34
C CYS A 275 7.54 7.49 4.03
N VAL A 276 7.13 6.27 3.65
CA VAL A 276 8.03 5.18 3.23
C VAL A 276 8.07 5.01 1.72
N ASP A 277 7.51 5.95 1.00
CA ASP A 277 7.41 5.92 -0.47
C ASP A 277 6.80 4.62 -1.01
N CYS A 278 5.71 4.17 -0.40
CA CYS A 278 5.01 2.96 -0.82
C CYS A 278 4.14 3.14 -2.08
N GLY A 279 3.93 4.36 -2.54
CA GLY A 279 3.16 4.70 -3.74
C GLY A 279 1.65 4.44 -3.67
N SER A 280 1.10 3.94 -2.53
CA SER A 280 -0.33 3.61 -2.43
C SER A 280 -1.24 4.82 -2.70
N CYS A 281 -0.83 6.03 -2.33
CA CYS A 281 -1.60 7.25 -2.56
C CYS A 281 -1.66 7.63 -4.04
N THR A 282 -0.57 7.47 -4.79
CA THR A 282 -0.52 7.68 -6.24
C THR A 282 -1.33 6.62 -6.98
N ALA A 283 -1.20 5.35 -6.55
CA ALA A 283 -1.90 4.22 -7.17
C ALA A 283 -3.44 4.31 -7.04
N VAL A 284 -3.95 4.84 -5.90
CA VAL A 284 -5.40 4.92 -5.65
C VAL A 284 -6.03 6.19 -6.22
N CYS A 285 -5.22 7.16 -6.69
CA CYS A 285 -5.75 8.44 -7.13
C CYS A 285 -6.52 8.33 -8.45
N PRO A 286 -7.87 8.57 -8.46
CA PRO A 286 -8.66 8.46 -9.68
C PRO A 286 -8.34 9.55 -10.70
N MET A 287 -7.78 10.68 -10.22
CA MET A 287 -7.44 11.84 -11.04
C MET A 287 -5.98 11.84 -11.51
N GLY A 288 -5.23 10.82 -11.15
CA GLY A 288 -3.85 10.70 -11.57
C GLY A 288 -2.90 11.77 -11.01
N VAL A 289 -3.19 12.31 -9.83
CA VAL A 289 -2.24 13.18 -9.11
C VAL A 289 -1.01 12.34 -8.73
N ASP A 290 0.14 12.87 -9.04
CA ASP A 290 1.43 12.24 -8.73
C ASP A 290 1.95 12.68 -7.35
#